data_640c1990e1cbce7c41ab346136d35a75
#
_entry.id   640c1990e1cbce7c41ab346136d35a75
#
_cell.length_a   1.000
_cell.length_b   1.000
_cell.length_c   1.000
_cell.angle_alpha   90.00
_cell.angle_beta   90.00
_cell.angle_gamma   90.00
#
_symmetry.space_group_name_H-M   'P 1'
#
loop_
_entity.id
_entity.type
_entity.pdbx_description
1 polymer ?
#
loop_
_entity_poly.entity_id
_entity_poly.type
_entity_poly.pdbx_seq_one_letter_code
_entity_poly.pdbx_strand_id
1 'polypeptide(L)'
;RDSRIPDTWIYIQERDVRIGRLQIFNNWSPYLVKDYENTIWIGLEYFCTEGDDFWEMPDKDFTQMAIGELAQIGIIDPDDVLDSVRIKVKKAYPSYFGSYYELDKVKDFLNKIENLWCIGRNGQHRYNNMDHSMMTAMVAVDHIATGNNDKSEVWSVNTEEEYHESK
;
A
#
# COMPACT_ATOMS: atom_id res chain seq x y z
N ARG A 1 -15.64 -1.09 23.87
CA ARG A 1 -14.75 -0.04 23.31
C ARG A 1 -13.40 0.02 24.01
N ASP A 2 -13.32 -0.25 25.30
CA ASP A 2 -12.06 -0.16 26.08
C ASP A 2 -11.07 -1.30 25.80
N SER A 3 -11.44 -2.29 25.02
CA SER A 3 -10.59 -3.42 24.61
C SER A 3 -10.08 -3.33 23.17
N ARG A 4 -10.37 -2.25 22.45
CA ARG A 4 -9.88 -2.08 21.08
C ARG A 4 -8.39 -1.80 21.08
N ILE A 5 -7.70 -2.46 20.13
CA ILE A 5 -6.31 -2.17 19.83
C ILE A 5 -6.22 -0.69 19.40
N PRO A 6 -5.39 0.13 20.04
CA PRO A 6 -5.34 1.57 19.77
C PRO A 6 -4.52 1.91 18.50
N ASP A 7 -3.74 0.96 18.01
CA ASP A 7 -2.83 1.18 16.89
C ASP A 7 -3.58 1.24 15.56
N THR A 8 -3.07 2.01 14.63
CA THR A 8 -3.58 2.07 13.25
C THR A 8 -3.01 0.97 12.39
N TRP A 9 -1.80 0.52 12.72
CA TRP A 9 -0.99 -0.39 11.92
C TRP A 9 -0.15 -1.30 12.80
N ILE A 10 -0.19 -2.60 12.56
CA ILE A 10 0.48 -3.62 13.38
C ILE A 10 1.19 -4.61 12.46
N TYR A 11 2.47 -4.86 12.72
CA TYR A 11 3.21 -5.95 12.11
C TYR A 11 2.96 -7.24 12.89
N ILE A 12 2.59 -8.29 12.19
CA ILE A 12 2.38 -9.62 12.77
C ILE A 12 3.67 -10.42 12.58
N GLN A 13 4.27 -10.83 13.70
CA GLN A 13 5.54 -11.55 13.72
C GLN A 13 5.40 -13.00 14.19
N GLU A 14 4.20 -13.44 14.49
CA GLU A 14 3.87 -14.81 14.80
C GLU A 14 4.21 -15.72 13.61
N ARG A 15 4.88 -16.84 13.91
CA ARG A 15 5.36 -17.76 12.87
C ARG A 15 4.27 -18.70 12.33
N ASP A 16 3.20 -18.85 13.08
CA ASP A 16 2.13 -19.82 12.82
C ASP A 16 1.01 -19.23 11.95
N VAL A 17 1.13 -17.95 11.55
CA VAL A 17 0.19 -17.25 10.66
C VAL A 17 0.93 -16.64 9.48
N ARG A 18 0.20 -16.42 8.39
CA ARG A 18 0.72 -15.81 7.14
C ARG A 18 0.46 -14.32 7.04
N ILE A 19 -0.42 -13.78 7.89
CA ILE A 19 -0.69 -12.33 7.96
C ILE A 19 0.63 -11.62 8.21
N GLY A 20 0.99 -10.69 7.33
CA GLY A 20 2.18 -9.88 7.52
C GLY A 20 1.92 -8.60 8.29
N ARG A 21 0.78 -7.95 8.00
CA ARG A 21 0.38 -6.69 8.62
C ARG A 21 -1.13 -6.62 8.80
N LEU A 22 -1.54 -5.89 9.85
CA LEU A 22 -2.93 -5.63 10.18
C LEU A 22 -3.14 -4.11 10.30
N GLN A 23 -4.24 -3.62 9.75
CA GLN A 23 -4.65 -2.23 9.85
C GLN A 23 -6.03 -2.15 10.49
N ILE A 24 -6.26 -1.15 11.34
CA ILE A 24 -7.57 -0.86 11.92
C ILE A 24 -8.05 0.47 11.35
N PHE A 25 -8.92 0.41 10.35
CA PHE A 25 -9.38 1.59 9.63
C PHE A 25 -10.14 2.58 10.51
N ASN A 26 -10.83 2.11 11.54
CA ASN A 26 -11.49 2.98 12.51
C ASN A 26 -10.52 3.95 13.19
N ASN A 27 -9.26 3.52 13.41
CA ASN A 27 -8.25 4.34 14.07
C ASN A 27 -7.57 5.33 13.09
N TRP A 28 -7.62 5.05 11.78
CA TRP A 28 -7.14 5.97 10.76
C TRP A 28 -8.06 7.18 10.62
N SER A 29 -9.36 6.93 10.46
CA SER A 29 -10.34 8.00 10.33
C SER A 29 -11.76 7.47 10.55
N PRO A 30 -12.62 8.20 11.27
CA PRO A 30 -14.03 7.83 11.45
C PRO A 30 -14.80 7.81 10.12
N TYR A 31 -14.31 8.48 9.09
CA TYR A 31 -14.96 8.54 7.77
C TYR A 31 -14.67 7.32 6.89
N LEU A 32 -13.74 6.44 7.29
CA LEU A 32 -13.43 5.22 6.55
C LEU A 32 -14.42 4.07 6.83
N VAL A 33 -15.22 4.18 7.89
CA VAL A 33 -16.11 3.11 8.35
C VAL A 33 -17.54 3.61 8.43
N LYS A 34 -18.45 2.96 7.68
CA LYS A 34 -19.85 3.40 7.58
C LYS A 34 -20.58 3.37 8.93
N ASP A 35 -20.40 2.30 9.69
CA ASP A 35 -20.95 2.14 11.04
C ASP A 35 -19.82 2.12 12.06
N TYR A 36 -19.23 3.29 12.27
CA TYR A 36 -18.06 3.47 13.12
C TYR A 36 -18.27 3.01 14.56
N GLU A 37 -19.50 3.19 15.07
CA GLU A 37 -19.83 2.91 16.48
C GLU A 37 -19.95 1.40 16.76
N ASN A 38 -20.46 0.63 15.81
CA ASN A 38 -20.83 -0.77 16.02
C ASN A 38 -19.92 -1.76 15.27
N THR A 39 -19.12 -1.31 14.32
CA THR A 39 -18.27 -2.19 13.53
C THR A 39 -16.81 -1.79 13.57
N ILE A 40 -15.93 -2.76 13.34
CA ILE A 40 -14.50 -2.55 13.13
C ILE A 40 -14.15 -3.07 11.74
N TRP A 41 -13.49 -2.25 10.94
CA TRP A 41 -12.91 -2.66 9.68
C TRP A 41 -11.42 -2.94 9.87
N ILE A 42 -11.03 -4.17 9.58
CA ILE A 42 -9.66 -4.64 9.70
C ILE A 42 -9.14 -4.95 8.30
N GLY A 43 -8.06 -4.30 7.92
CA GLY A 43 -7.31 -4.62 6.71
C GLY A 43 -6.20 -5.61 7.03
N LEU A 44 -6.08 -6.67 6.23
CA LEU A 44 -5.04 -7.69 6.36
C LEU A 44 -4.16 -7.67 5.11
N GLU A 45 -2.86 -7.65 5.30
CA GLU A 45 -1.92 -7.72 4.19
C GLU A 45 -1.18 -9.05 4.20
N TYR A 46 -1.27 -9.73 3.06
CA TYR A 46 -0.58 -10.99 2.78
C TYR A 46 0.40 -10.78 1.63
N PHE A 47 1.64 -11.15 1.86
CA PHE A 47 2.69 -11.05 0.84
C PHE A 47 2.80 -12.38 0.09
N CYS A 48 2.67 -12.33 -1.22
CA CYS A 48 2.73 -13.49 -2.10
C CYS A 48 3.31 -13.13 -3.47
N THR A 49 3.61 -14.14 -4.25
CA THR A 49 4.03 -13.98 -5.64
C THR A 49 2.84 -14.19 -6.56
N GLU A 50 2.67 -13.30 -7.54
CA GLU A 50 1.61 -13.47 -8.55
C GLU A 50 1.74 -14.83 -9.24
N GLY A 51 0.66 -15.62 -9.19
CA GLY A 51 0.59 -16.96 -9.80
C GLY A 51 1.03 -18.11 -8.91
N ASP A 52 1.45 -17.86 -7.64
CA ASP A 52 1.66 -18.95 -6.70
C ASP A 52 0.33 -19.51 -6.15
N ASP A 53 0.39 -20.66 -5.48
CA ASP A 53 -0.79 -21.33 -4.93
C ASP A 53 -1.58 -20.44 -3.96
N PHE A 54 -0.88 -19.54 -3.28
CA PHE A 54 -1.50 -18.62 -2.34
C PHE A 54 -2.24 -17.49 -3.05
N TRP A 55 -1.65 -16.97 -4.12
CA TRP A 55 -2.30 -16.00 -5.00
C TRP A 55 -3.52 -16.58 -5.69
N GLU A 56 -3.44 -17.84 -6.17
CA GLU A 56 -4.51 -18.53 -6.90
C GLU A 56 -5.58 -19.13 -5.99
N MET A 57 -5.37 -19.16 -4.67
CA MET A 57 -6.37 -19.66 -3.71
C MET A 57 -7.73 -19.01 -3.95
N PRO A 58 -8.85 -19.78 -3.98
CA PRO A 58 -10.19 -19.22 -4.09
C PRO A 58 -10.51 -18.21 -2.97
N ASP A 59 -11.25 -17.16 -3.27
CA ASP A 59 -11.52 -16.09 -2.29
C ASP A 59 -12.20 -16.59 -1.03
N LYS A 60 -13.11 -17.58 -1.15
CA LYS A 60 -13.77 -18.19 -0.02
C LYS A 60 -12.77 -18.89 0.91
N ASP A 61 -11.84 -19.64 0.36
CA ASP A 61 -10.86 -20.42 1.14
C ASP A 61 -9.84 -19.48 1.77
N PHE A 62 -9.44 -18.44 1.02
CA PHE A 62 -8.58 -17.38 1.53
C PHE A 62 -9.22 -16.64 2.71
N THR A 63 -10.49 -16.28 2.58
CA THR A 63 -11.24 -15.60 3.65
C THR A 63 -11.35 -16.48 4.89
N GLN A 64 -11.66 -17.77 4.73
CA GLN A 64 -11.75 -18.70 5.86
C GLN A 64 -10.39 -18.87 6.56
N MET A 65 -9.32 -18.96 5.80
CA MET A 65 -7.96 -19.00 6.35
C MET A 65 -7.65 -17.72 7.13
N ALA A 66 -7.94 -16.54 6.57
CA ALA A 66 -7.68 -15.26 7.21
C ALA A 66 -8.46 -15.08 8.53
N ILE A 67 -9.74 -15.50 8.56
CA ILE A 67 -10.54 -15.51 9.79
C ILE A 67 -9.91 -16.46 10.82
N GLY A 68 -9.49 -17.65 10.38
CA GLY A 68 -8.85 -18.62 11.26
C GLY A 68 -7.54 -18.11 11.87
N GLU A 69 -6.71 -17.42 11.07
CA GLU A 69 -5.46 -16.84 11.56
C GLU A 69 -5.70 -15.70 12.57
N LEU A 70 -6.67 -14.80 12.31
CA LEU A 70 -7.04 -13.74 13.26
C LEU A 70 -7.57 -14.29 14.59
N ALA A 71 -8.38 -15.36 14.52
CA ALA A 71 -8.89 -16.04 15.72
C ALA A 71 -7.76 -16.74 16.48
N GLN A 72 -6.84 -17.39 15.77
CA GLN A 72 -5.69 -18.07 16.37
C GLN A 72 -4.81 -17.13 17.18
N ILE A 73 -4.59 -15.90 16.69
CA ILE A 73 -3.82 -14.87 17.41
C ILE A 73 -4.66 -14.03 18.37
N GLY A 74 -5.95 -14.37 18.54
CA GLY A 74 -6.84 -13.77 19.54
C GLY A 74 -7.33 -12.34 19.21
N ILE A 75 -7.33 -11.96 17.93
CA ILE A 75 -7.77 -10.63 17.49
C ILE A 75 -9.29 -10.56 17.34
N ILE A 76 -9.92 -11.63 16.86
CA ILE A 76 -11.38 -11.68 16.64
C ILE A 76 -11.99 -12.98 17.17
N ASP A 77 -13.30 -12.95 17.38
CA ASP A 77 -14.13 -14.17 17.40
C ASP A 77 -14.62 -14.40 15.95
N PRO A 78 -14.46 -15.59 15.38
CA PRO A 78 -14.96 -15.89 14.03
C PRO A 78 -16.46 -15.63 13.83
N ASP A 79 -17.26 -15.79 14.89
CA ASP A 79 -18.71 -15.58 14.85
C ASP A 79 -19.08 -14.08 14.73
N ASP A 80 -18.15 -13.17 15.03
CA ASP A 80 -18.34 -11.72 14.93
C ASP A 80 -18.07 -11.18 13.52
N VAL A 81 -17.60 -12.01 12.58
CA VAL A 81 -17.29 -11.57 11.22
C VAL A 81 -18.57 -11.33 10.42
N LEU A 82 -18.81 -10.09 10.06
CA LEU A 82 -20.02 -9.67 9.32
C LEU A 82 -19.87 -9.79 7.82
N ASP A 83 -18.72 -9.41 7.28
CA ASP A 83 -18.45 -9.37 5.85
C ASP A 83 -16.95 -9.39 5.56
N SER A 84 -16.58 -9.69 4.32
CA SER A 84 -15.18 -9.67 3.89
C SER A 84 -15.06 -9.41 2.39
N VAL A 85 -13.97 -8.78 2.01
CA VAL A 85 -13.58 -8.59 0.61
C VAL A 85 -12.09 -8.85 0.44
N ARG A 86 -11.71 -9.57 -0.62
CA ARG A 86 -10.32 -9.76 -1.01
C ARG A 86 -9.97 -8.90 -2.21
N ILE A 87 -8.86 -8.20 -2.14
CA ILE A 87 -8.32 -7.40 -3.23
C ILE A 87 -6.93 -7.92 -3.56
N LYS A 88 -6.72 -8.33 -4.81
CA LYS A 88 -5.42 -8.73 -5.33
C LYS A 88 -4.72 -7.51 -5.94
N VAL A 89 -3.61 -7.08 -5.33
CA VAL A 89 -2.82 -5.94 -5.80
C VAL A 89 -1.59 -6.43 -6.52
N LYS A 90 -1.59 -6.28 -7.85
CA LYS A 90 -0.43 -6.64 -8.68
C LYS A 90 0.62 -5.53 -8.62
N LYS A 91 1.90 -5.93 -8.62
CA LYS A 91 3.04 -4.99 -8.69
C LYS A 91 2.94 -3.88 -7.63
N ALA A 92 2.65 -4.29 -6.39
CA ALA A 92 2.43 -3.36 -5.27
C ALA A 92 3.67 -2.50 -4.97
N TYR A 93 4.87 -3.03 -5.25
CA TYR A 93 6.13 -2.36 -5.00
C TYR A 93 7.02 -2.34 -6.26
N PRO A 94 7.74 -1.23 -6.53
CA PRO A 94 8.79 -1.23 -7.53
C PRO A 94 9.95 -2.13 -7.08
N SER A 95 10.61 -2.78 -8.03
CA SER A 95 11.78 -3.62 -7.77
C SER A 95 13.05 -2.84 -8.03
N TYR A 96 13.95 -2.73 -7.04
CA TYR A 96 15.18 -1.95 -7.09
C TYR A 96 16.40 -2.82 -7.46
N PHE A 97 16.26 -3.64 -8.51
CA PHE A 97 17.36 -4.46 -8.99
C PHE A 97 17.38 -4.56 -10.53
N GLY A 98 18.46 -5.08 -11.08
CA GLY A 98 18.60 -5.31 -12.52
C GLY A 98 18.48 -4.03 -13.33
N SER A 99 17.50 -3.95 -14.22
CA SER A 99 17.31 -2.81 -15.12
C SER A 99 16.88 -1.51 -14.40
N TYR A 100 16.56 -1.54 -13.12
CA TYR A 100 16.25 -0.34 -12.36
C TYR A 100 17.40 0.68 -12.37
N TYR A 101 18.64 0.22 -12.37
CA TYR A 101 19.83 1.08 -12.46
C TYR A 101 19.95 1.86 -13.77
N GLU A 102 19.13 1.52 -14.77
CA GLU A 102 19.02 2.23 -16.04
C GLU A 102 17.84 3.25 -16.05
N LEU A 103 17.16 3.42 -14.93
CA LEU A 103 15.97 4.28 -14.82
C LEU A 103 16.24 5.71 -15.25
N ASP A 104 17.44 6.24 -15.01
CA ASP A 104 17.81 7.60 -15.41
C ASP A 104 17.72 7.80 -16.93
N LYS A 105 18.04 6.79 -17.74
CA LYS A 105 17.89 6.85 -19.20
C LYS A 105 16.42 7.01 -19.60
N VAL A 106 15.53 6.34 -18.86
CA VAL A 106 14.08 6.45 -19.08
C VAL A 106 13.59 7.83 -18.67
N LYS A 107 14.03 8.34 -17.50
CA LYS A 107 13.72 9.70 -17.02
C LYS A 107 14.16 10.75 -18.03
N ASP A 108 15.39 10.67 -18.54
CA ASP A 108 15.94 11.59 -19.53
C ASP A 108 15.11 11.60 -20.82
N PHE A 109 14.60 10.44 -21.23
CA PHE A 109 13.69 10.36 -22.37
C PHE A 109 12.34 11.00 -22.09
N LEU A 110 11.70 10.62 -20.97
CA LEU A 110 10.37 11.11 -20.58
C LEU A 110 10.37 12.63 -20.31
N ASN A 111 11.46 13.17 -19.77
CA ASN A 111 11.60 14.61 -19.51
C ASN A 111 11.63 15.47 -20.77
N LYS A 112 11.93 14.90 -21.94
CA LYS A 112 11.88 15.59 -23.24
C LYS A 112 10.45 15.84 -23.74
N ILE A 113 9.47 15.13 -23.18
CA ILE A 113 8.06 15.25 -23.58
C ILE A 113 7.43 16.35 -22.72
N GLU A 114 7.21 17.54 -23.28
CA GLU A 114 6.82 18.74 -22.55
C GLU A 114 5.56 18.57 -21.71
N ASN A 115 4.52 17.93 -22.26
CA ASN A 115 3.21 17.76 -21.63
C ASN A 115 3.06 16.44 -20.87
N LEU A 116 4.15 15.74 -20.54
CA LEU A 116 4.14 14.51 -19.74
C LEU A 116 4.82 14.76 -18.39
N TRP A 117 4.10 14.50 -17.30
CA TRP A 117 4.58 14.60 -15.93
C TRP A 117 4.42 13.25 -15.24
N CYS A 118 5.52 12.68 -14.75
CA CYS A 118 5.52 11.40 -14.05
C CYS A 118 5.36 11.66 -12.55
N ILE A 119 4.20 11.30 -11.99
CA ILE A 119 3.85 11.55 -10.60
C ILE A 119 3.46 10.27 -9.87
N GLY A 120 3.62 10.28 -8.55
CA GLY A 120 3.25 9.17 -7.67
C GLY A 120 4.12 7.93 -7.82
N ARG A 121 3.82 6.92 -7.00
CA ARG A 121 4.60 5.67 -6.90
C ARG A 121 4.83 4.98 -8.25
N ASN A 122 3.77 4.77 -8.99
CA ASN A 122 3.85 4.04 -10.26
C ASN A 122 4.41 4.89 -11.40
N GLY A 123 4.07 6.19 -11.45
CA GLY A 123 4.56 7.09 -12.48
C GLY A 123 6.06 7.34 -12.39
N GLN A 124 6.60 7.38 -11.17
CA GLN A 124 8.03 7.56 -10.94
C GLN A 124 8.80 6.24 -10.79
N HIS A 125 8.09 5.10 -10.76
CA HIS A 125 8.67 3.78 -10.46
C HIS A 125 9.54 3.82 -9.20
N ARG A 126 9.03 4.47 -8.15
CA ARG A 126 9.72 4.68 -6.88
C ARG A 126 8.73 4.47 -5.72
N TYR A 127 9.21 3.86 -4.63
CA TYR A 127 8.41 3.71 -3.42
C TYR A 127 8.03 5.08 -2.86
N ASN A 128 6.73 5.33 -2.77
CA ASN A 128 6.13 6.55 -2.25
C ASN A 128 4.97 6.21 -1.33
N ASN A 129 4.81 6.94 -0.25
CA ASN A 129 3.59 6.98 0.55
C ASN A 129 2.59 7.98 -0.07
N MET A 130 1.39 8.10 0.51
CA MET A 130 0.34 8.98 -0.01
C MET A 130 0.77 10.45 -0.06
N ASP A 131 1.45 10.92 0.98
CA ASP A 131 1.99 12.28 1.08
C ASP A 131 2.97 12.61 -0.06
N HIS A 132 3.92 11.73 -0.33
CA HIS A 132 4.84 11.87 -1.46
C HIS A 132 4.10 11.89 -2.80
N SER A 133 3.13 10.99 -2.99
CA SER A 133 2.34 10.94 -4.22
C SER A 133 1.52 12.22 -4.44
N MET A 134 0.93 12.75 -3.36
CA MET A 134 0.21 14.02 -3.39
C MET A 134 1.15 15.18 -3.68
N MET A 135 2.32 15.23 -3.02
CA MET A 135 3.30 16.30 -3.22
C MET A 135 3.82 16.31 -4.66
N THR A 136 4.12 15.16 -5.28
CA THR A 136 4.53 15.11 -6.69
C THR A 136 3.49 15.71 -7.62
N ALA A 137 2.20 15.46 -7.34
CA ALA A 137 1.10 16.03 -8.11
C ALA A 137 1.00 17.56 -7.92
N MET A 138 1.11 18.04 -6.68
CA MET A 138 1.06 19.47 -6.36
C MET A 138 2.19 20.23 -7.05
N VAL A 139 3.43 19.75 -6.95
CA VAL A 139 4.59 20.36 -7.61
C VAL A 139 4.42 20.36 -9.13
N ALA A 140 3.96 19.24 -9.72
CA ALA A 140 3.72 19.18 -11.16
C ALA A 140 2.66 20.20 -11.62
N VAL A 141 1.55 20.34 -10.87
CA VAL A 141 0.49 21.32 -11.20
C VAL A 141 0.99 22.75 -11.06
N ASP A 142 1.78 23.06 -10.03
CA ASP A 142 2.36 24.40 -9.86
C ASP A 142 3.31 24.77 -11.03
N HIS A 143 4.14 23.82 -11.45
CA HIS A 143 5.03 24.01 -12.62
C HIS A 143 4.22 24.21 -13.90
N ILE A 144 3.17 23.44 -14.13
CA ILE A 144 2.27 23.61 -15.28
C ILE A 144 1.62 25.00 -15.25
N ALA A 145 1.09 25.40 -14.10
CA ALA A 145 0.39 26.67 -13.94
C ALA A 145 1.31 27.89 -14.13
N THR A 146 2.58 27.77 -13.76
CA THR A 146 3.59 28.83 -13.90
C THR A 146 4.36 28.78 -15.22
N GLY A 147 4.11 27.78 -16.06
CA GLY A 147 4.86 27.56 -17.31
C GLY A 147 6.30 27.11 -17.10
N ASN A 148 6.62 26.57 -15.92
CA ASN A 148 7.93 26.00 -15.63
C ASN A 148 7.99 24.55 -16.16
N ASN A 149 8.89 24.28 -17.09
CA ASN A 149 9.07 22.95 -17.68
C ASN A 149 10.17 22.10 -17.00
N ASP A 150 10.78 22.62 -15.93
CA ASP A 150 11.76 21.84 -15.16
C ASP A 150 11.03 20.78 -14.30
N LYS A 151 11.33 19.51 -14.54
CA LYS A 151 10.73 18.37 -13.84
C LYS A 151 11.59 17.82 -12.72
N SER A 152 12.75 18.41 -12.49
CA SER A 152 13.72 17.94 -11.48
C SER A 152 13.14 17.94 -10.07
N GLU A 153 12.36 18.96 -9.72
CA GLU A 153 11.72 19.08 -8.42
C GLU A 153 10.69 17.97 -8.18
N VAL A 154 9.89 17.61 -9.19
CA VAL A 154 8.94 16.49 -9.09
C VAL A 154 9.66 15.17 -8.82
N TRP A 155 10.81 14.93 -9.48
CA TRP A 155 11.61 13.73 -9.26
C TRP A 155 12.34 13.72 -7.90
N SER A 156 12.52 14.86 -7.27
CA SER A 156 13.22 15.01 -5.98
C SER A 156 12.33 14.90 -4.75
N VAL A 157 11.01 14.78 -4.90
CA VAL A 157 10.05 14.75 -3.78
C VAL A 157 10.34 13.59 -2.82
N ASN A 158 10.80 12.44 -3.31
CA ASN A 158 11.27 11.34 -2.50
C ASN A 158 12.55 10.76 -3.09
N THR A 159 13.62 10.79 -2.31
CA THR A 159 14.94 10.28 -2.70
C THR A 159 15.34 8.99 -1.99
N GLU A 160 14.45 8.41 -1.16
CA GLU A 160 14.71 7.15 -0.47
C GLU A 160 14.82 5.99 -1.47
N GLU A 161 15.93 5.25 -1.39
CA GLU A 161 16.23 4.09 -2.23
C GLU A 161 16.06 2.75 -1.47
N GLU A 162 15.76 2.81 -0.16
CA GLU A 162 15.65 1.62 0.67
C GLU A 162 14.20 1.37 1.10
N TYR A 163 13.83 0.10 1.11
CA TYR A 163 12.61 -0.37 1.76
C TYR A 163 12.84 -0.47 3.26
N HIS A 164 12.11 0.31 4.03
CA HIS A 164 12.06 0.15 5.49
C HIS A 164 11.11 -0.97 5.95
N GLU A 165 10.50 -1.68 5.02
CA GLU A 165 9.48 -2.71 5.26
C GLU A 165 9.96 -4.12 4.89
N SER A 166 11.19 -4.48 5.24
CA SER A 166 11.66 -5.86 5.15
C SER A 166 11.18 -6.67 6.35
N LYS A 167 10.67 -7.88 6.11
CA LYS A 167 10.42 -8.87 7.17
C LYS A 167 11.72 -9.31 7.80
#